data_c4d3f3ed5c92d9259809ca3e34c6c364
#
_entry.id   c4d3f3ed5c92d9259809ca3e34c6c364
#
_cell.length_a   1.000
_cell.length_b   1.000
_cell.length_c   1.000
_cell.angle_alpha   90.00
_cell.angle_beta   90.00
_cell.angle_gamma   90.00
#
_symmetry.space_group_name_H-M   'P 1'
#
loop_
_entity.id
_entity.type
_entity.pdbx_description
1 polymer ?
#
loop_
_entity_poly.entity_id
_entity_poly.type
_entity_poly.pdbx_seq_one_letter_code
_entity_poly.pdbx_strand_id
1 'polypeptide(L)'
;MGRGPGETDVMSCRKTKTLYKRKNITSTEQPFFCMSSLANFDPEIADLIEKERLRQINGLELIASENVVSKAVLEAMGSIMTNKYAEGYPGKRYYGGCEFHDVAENLARDRMCRVFGAEHANVQPHSGSQANQAVYFAYLGYKDRILSQSLTQGGHLSHGSPVNITGRWYSIFHYGVDPETETLDYAAIDDLARMVRPQMIVCGASAYPREIDFRAFQEIADTVGARCMADIAHIAGLCATGYHNSPVGVVDIVTTTTHKTLRGPRGGAIMCSKEDAPTIDKSVFPGMQGGPLMHIIAAKAVCFKEAMTPAYKEYCGQIVKNSRAMARVLAEEGLDLVSGGTDNHLILLDLTGVSANHEHLTGLAAETALGEAGITVNKNTIPREHLSPFVTSGLRIGTPTVTSRGMKEKEMEQIAHWIATVVKDIARDRTSKKAINEVREEVIALASKYPLYPEVA
;
A
#
# COMPACT_ATOMS: atom_id res chain seq x y z
N MET A 1 -25.54 -71.38 19.52
CA MET A 1 -24.50 -71.02 20.47
C MET A 1 -23.74 -69.90 19.80
N GLY A 2 -23.96 -68.70 19.97
CA GLY A 2 -24.00 -67.84 21.14
C GLY A 2 -22.68 -67.07 21.30
N ARG A 3 -22.62 -65.84 20.91
CA ARG A 3 -22.10 -64.74 21.70
C ARG A 3 -22.08 -63.46 20.84
N GLY A 4 -22.64 -62.41 21.41
CA GLY A 4 -22.93 -61.14 20.83
C GLY A 4 -21.73 -60.14 20.85
N PRO A 5 -21.99 -58.87 20.48
CA PRO A 5 -20.97 -57.91 19.96
C PRO A 5 -20.30 -57.12 21.09
N GLY A 6 -18.98 -56.91 20.90
CA GLY A 6 -18.11 -56.14 21.76
C GLY A 6 -18.13 -54.64 21.44
N GLU A 7 -18.05 -53.89 22.48
CA GLU A 7 -18.08 -52.44 22.61
C GLU A 7 -16.98 -51.73 21.85
N THR A 8 -17.34 -50.55 21.30
CA THR A 8 -16.43 -49.60 20.67
C THR A 8 -15.73 -48.76 21.73
N ASP A 9 -14.41 -48.90 21.83
CA ASP A 9 -13.54 -48.10 22.66
C ASP A 9 -13.37 -46.67 22.08
N VAL A 10 -13.85 -45.72 22.84
CA VAL A 10 -13.62 -44.29 22.59
C VAL A 10 -12.23 -43.90 23.11
N MET A 11 -11.27 -43.72 22.21
CA MET A 11 -9.95 -43.25 22.56
C MET A 11 -9.99 -41.77 23.03
N SER A 12 -9.84 -41.58 24.33
CA SER A 12 -9.64 -40.33 25.03
C SER A 12 -8.30 -39.69 24.63
N CYS A 13 -8.36 -38.53 23.97
CA CYS A 13 -7.22 -37.71 23.64
C CYS A 13 -6.62 -37.07 24.92
N ARG A 14 -5.59 -37.68 25.50
CA ARG A 14 -4.83 -37.12 26.63
C ARG A 14 -4.01 -35.93 26.16
N LYS A 15 -4.32 -34.75 26.69
CA LYS A 15 -3.52 -33.53 26.60
C LYS A 15 -2.15 -33.76 27.25
N THR A 16 -1.11 -33.89 26.46
CA THR A 16 0.28 -33.83 26.95
C THR A 16 0.66 -32.38 27.20
N LYS A 17 0.54 -31.93 28.46
CA LYS A 17 1.19 -30.70 28.92
C LYS A 17 2.68 -30.99 29.08
N THR A 18 3.50 -30.62 28.10
CA THR A 18 4.94 -30.62 28.27
C THR A 18 5.32 -29.36 29.04
N LEU A 19 5.55 -29.56 30.34
CA LEU A 19 6.12 -28.54 31.24
C LEU A 19 7.61 -28.40 30.90
N TYR A 20 7.98 -27.32 30.22
CA TYR A 20 9.38 -26.87 30.15
C TYR A 20 9.80 -26.42 31.58
N LYS A 21 10.51 -27.28 32.33
CA LYS A 21 11.22 -26.88 33.54
C LYS A 21 12.30 -25.86 33.14
N ARG A 22 12.13 -24.61 33.57
CA ARG A 22 13.21 -23.60 33.55
C ARG A 22 14.36 -24.16 34.44
N LYS A 23 15.45 -24.60 33.79
CA LYS A 23 16.70 -24.78 34.50
C LYS A 23 17.24 -23.38 34.82
N ASN A 24 17.49 -23.10 36.08
CA ASN A 24 18.23 -21.93 36.50
C ASN A 24 19.64 -22.02 35.94
N ILE A 25 19.94 -21.23 34.91
CA ILE A 25 21.29 -21.05 34.39
C ILE A 25 21.92 -19.96 35.25
N THR A 26 22.69 -20.35 36.23
CA THR A 26 23.64 -19.48 36.93
C THR A 26 24.93 -19.49 36.11
N SER A 27 25.12 -18.58 35.19
CA SER A 27 26.41 -18.31 34.57
C SER A 27 26.71 -16.82 34.67
N THR A 28 27.84 -16.52 35.28
CA THR A 28 28.42 -15.20 35.49
C THR A 28 29.11 -14.64 34.20
N GLU A 29 28.90 -15.26 33.06
CA GLU A 29 29.34 -14.72 31.79
C GLU A 29 28.13 -14.08 31.10
N GLN A 30 28.14 -12.75 30.97
CA GLN A 30 27.16 -12.04 30.14
C GLN A 30 27.31 -12.54 28.71
N PRO A 31 26.21 -12.95 28.04
CA PRO A 31 26.28 -13.34 26.64
C PRO A 31 26.81 -12.16 25.82
N PHE A 32 27.56 -12.47 24.76
CA PHE A 32 28.20 -11.51 23.86
C PHE A 32 27.24 -10.44 23.29
N PHE A 33 25.94 -10.71 23.34
CA PHE A 33 24.84 -9.76 23.09
C PHE A 33 24.14 -9.42 24.42
N CYS A 34 24.59 -8.35 25.05
CA CYS A 34 23.80 -7.72 26.11
C CYS A 34 22.53 -7.17 25.46
N MET A 35 21.35 -7.58 25.97
CA MET A 35 20.06 -6.99 25.57
C MET A 35 19.89 -5.61 26.22
N SER A 36 20.80 -4.68 25.90
CA SER A 36 20.59 -3.27 26.26
C SER A 36 19.44 -2.71 25.43
N SER A 37 18.67 -1.81 26.01
CA SER A 37 17.67 -1.05 25.22
C SER A 37 18.39 -0.25 24.14
N LEU A 38 17.69 0.03 23.02
CA LEU A 38 18.24 0.84 21.94
C LEU A 38 18.77 2.18 22.46
N ALA A 39 18.03 2.83 23.36
CA ALA A 39 18.43 4.10 23.95
C ALA A 39 19.79 4.05 24.70
N ASN A 40 20.13 2.90 25.29
CA ASN A 40 21.40 2.73 25.99
C ASN A 40 22.55 2.33 25.04
N PHE A 41 22.24 1.69 23.93
CA PHE A 41 23.24 1.19 22.98
C PHE A 41 23.53 2.20 21.87
N ASP A 42 22.49 2.79 21.30
CA ASP A 42 22.57 3.77 20.21
C ASP A 42 21.56 4.92 20.48
N PRO A 43 21.94 5.89 21.32
CA PRO A 43 21.08 7.01 21.65
C PRO A 43 20.76 7.91 20.46
N GLU A 44 21.61 7.96 19.43
CA GLU A 44 21.40 8.77 18.25
C GLU A 44 20.21 8.22 17.44
N ILE A 45 20.17 6.92 17.17
CA ILE A 45 19.03 6.28 16.50
C ILE A 45 17.77 6.33 17.37
N ALA A 46 17.89 6.15 18.67
CA ALA A 46 16.75 6.27 19.59
C ALA A 46 16.12 7.67 19.56
N ASP A 47 16.95 8.72 19.55
CA ASP A 47 16.50 10.13 19.42
C ASP A 47 15.80 10.40 18.09
N LEU A 48 16.33 9.86 16.97
CA LEU A 48 15.70 10.00 15.65
C LEU A 48 14.33 9.32 15.59
N ILE A 49 14.18 8.14 16.18
CA ILE A 49 12.89 7.43 16.25
C ILE A 49 11.90 8.24 17.08
N GLU A 50 12.35 8.82 18.21
CA GLU A 50 11.50 9.63 19.07
C GLU A 50 11.07 10.93 18.36
N LYS A 51 11.95 11.60 17.65
CA LYS A 51 11.62 12.77 16.83
C LYS A 51 10.59 12.45 15.75
N GLU A 52 10.73 11.31 15.06
CA GLU A 52 9.74 10.87 14.08
C GLU A 52 8.41 10.51 14.74
N ARG A 53 8.42 9.86 15.92
CA ARG A 53 7.21 9.60 16.70
C ARG A 53 6.48 10.90 17.04
N LEU A 54 7.19 11.91 17.51
CA LEU A 54 6.62 13.23 17.82
C LEU A 54 6.09 13.94 16.57
N ARG A 55 6.78 13.83 15.42
CA ARG A 55 6.30 14.38 14.15
C ARG A 55 4.95 13.77 13.76
N GLN A 56 4.84 12.44 13.83
CA GLN A 56 3.61 11.73 13.49
C GLN A 56 2.46 12.03 14.48
N ILE A 57 2.74 12.18 15.77
CA ILE A 57 1.74 12.50 16.78
C ILE A 57 1.17 13.90 16.59
N ASN A 58 2.03 14.88 16.32
CA ASN A 58 1.68 16.30 16.27
C ASN A 58 1.21 16.78 14.90
N GLY A 59 1.30 15.96 13.86
CA GLY A 59 0.89 16.27 12.50
C GLY A 59 -0.28 15.43 12.01
N LEU A 60 -0.79 15.80 10.83
CA LEU A 60 -1.80 15.04 10.07
C LEU A 60 -1.13 14.46 8.82
N GLU A 61 -1.04 13.13 8.77
CA GLU A 61 -0.48 12.41 7.63
C GLU A 61 -1.58 12.13 6.61
N LEU A 62 -1.50 12.79 5.47
CA LEU A 62 -2.46 12.70 4.37
C LEU A 62 -1.80 12.22 3.06
N ILE A 63 -0.61 11.64 3.12
CA ILE A 63 -0.03 10.96 1.96
C ILE A 63 -0.83 9.68 1.70
N ALA A 64 -1.43 9.56 0.50
CA ALA A 64 -2.36 8.49 0.15
C ALA A 64 -1.73 7.08 0.20
N SER A 65 -0.41 6.97 0.14
CA SER A 65 0.35 5.71 0.19
C SER A 65 0.88 5.36 1.58
N GLU A 66 0.51 6.12 2.62
CA GLU A 66 0.95 5.90 3.99
C GLU A 66 -0.19 5.44 4.91
N ASN A 67 0.19 4.76 5.97
CA ASN A 67 -0.73 4.28 6.99
C ASN A 67 0.00 3.96 8.29
N VAL A 68 -0.75 3.81 9.37
CA VAL A 68 -0.26 3.43 10.70
C VAL A 68 -0.56 1.96 10.93
N VAL A 69 0.47 1.16 11.10
CA VAL A 69 0.33 -0.27 11.40
C VAL A 69 -0.09 -0.50 12.86
N SER A 70 -0.69 -1.64 13.16
CA SER A 70 -1.02 -2.03 14.54
C SER A 70 0.24 -2.37 15.35
N LYS A 71 0.13 -2.30 16.68
CA LYS A 71 1.17 -2.78 17.60
C LYS A 71 1.56 -4.23 17.34
N ALA A 72 0.59 -5.11 17.05
CA ALA A 72 0.85 -6.51 16.72
C ALA A 72 1.70 -6.69 15.45
N VAL A 73 1.51 -5.83 14.44
CA VAL A 73 2.36 -5.80 13.24
C VAL A 73 3.77 -5.34 13.61
N LEU A 74 3.94 -4.30 14.43
CA LEU A 74 5.26 -3.83 14.90
C LEU A 74 5.99 -4.91 15.70
N GLU A 75 5.31 -5.60 16.61
CA GLU A 75 5.89 -6.70 17.40
C GLU A 75 6.38 -7.86 16.51
N ALA A 76 5.61 -8.21 15.47
CA ALA A 76 6.01 -9.24 14.52
C ALA A 76 7.23 -8.80 13.69
N MET A 77 7.27 -7.53 13.26
CA MET A 77 8.40 -6.95 12.51
C MET A 77 9.69 -6.92 13.32
N GLY A 78 9.62 -6.62 14.62
CA GLY A 78 10.76 -6.59 15.54
C GLY A 78 11.13 -7.95 16.15
N SER A 79 10.61 -9.05 15.63
CA SER A 79 10.80 -10.38 16.22
C SER A 79 12.11 -11.06 15.77
N ILE A 80 12.50 -12.10 16.53
CA ILE A 80 13.66 -12.95 16.22
C ILE A 80 13.53 -13.74 14.91
N MET A 81 12.38 -13.70 14.25
CA MET A 81 12.18 -14.32 12.93
C MET A 81 13.15 -13.77 11.88
N THR A 82 13.72 -12.56 12.10
CA THR A 82 14.75 -11.97 11.25
C THR A 82 16.06 -12.76 11.20
N ASN A 83 16.35 -13.58 12.24
CA ASN A 83 17.63 -14.26 12.37
C ASN A 83 17.80 -15.45 11.42
N LYS A 84 16.69 -15.93 10.81
CA LYS A 84 16.68 -17.17 10.04
C LYS A 84 16.78 -16.94 8.53
N TYR A 85 17.72 -17.62 7.91
CA TYR A 85 17.83 -17.71 6.45
C TYR A 85 16.90 -18.82 5.94
N ALA A 86 15.92 -18.49 5.08
CA ALA A 86 14.84 -19.39 4.68
C ALA A 86 14.61 -19.41 3.16
N GLU A 87 15.68 -19.47 2.34
CA GLU A 87 15.57 -19.62 0.89
C GLU A 87 14.76 -20.85 0.49
N GLY A 88 13.97 -20.71 -0.56
CA GLY A 88 13.01 -21.70 -1.02
C GLY A 88 11.61 -21.38 -0.50
N TYR A 89 10.79 -22.41 -0.44
CA TYR A 89 9.36 -22.33 -0.04
C TYR A 89 9.06 -23.32 1.08
N PRO A 90 7.95 -23.18 1.83
CA PRO A 90 7.57 -24.12 2.87
C PRO A 90 7.66 -25.58 2.43
N GLY A 91 8.34 -26.42 3.24
CA GLY A 91 8.59 -27.82 2.95
C GLY A 91 9.67 -28.09 1.87
N LYS A 92 10.21 -27.05 1.24
CA LYS A 92 11.26 -27.13 0.19
C LYS A 92 12.32 -26.04 0.40
N ARG A 93 12.83 -25.91 1.63
CA ARG A 93 13.88 -24.94 1.96
C ARG A 93 15.26 -25.47 1.64
N TYR A 94 16.17 -24.59 1.31
CA TYR A 94 17.59 -24.90 1.13
C TYR A 94 18.34 -25.04 2.46
N TYR A 95 17.75 -24.58 3.58
CA TYR A 95 18.35 -24.57 4.92
C TYR A 95 17.48 -25.30 5.93
N GLY A 96 18.13 -25.95 6.91
CA GLY A 96 17.43 -26.58 8.03
C GLY A 96 16.92 -25.56 9.07
N GLY A 97 16.08 -25.99 10.02
CA GLY A 97 15.55 -25.17 11.11
C GLY A 97 14.47 -24.18 10.68
N CYS A 98 13.72 -24.49 9.62
CA CYS A 98 12.68 -23.61 9.06
C CYS A 98 11.27 -24.02 9.47
N GLU A 99 11.08 -24.97 10.35
CA GLU A 99 9.77 -25.52 10.71
C GLU A 99 8.75 -24.48 11.15
N PHE A 100 9.14 -23.49 11.96
CA PHE A 100 8.27 -22.41 12.40
C PHE A 100 8.09 -21.32 11.33
N HIS A 101 9.12 -21.12 10.49
CA HIS A 101 9.09 -20.18 9.38
C HIS A 101 8.17 -20.67 8.27
N ASP A 102 8.12 -21.98 8.02
CA ASP A 102 7.19 -22.61 7.10
C ASP A 102 5.74 -22.39 7.55
N VAL A 103 5.47 -22.56 8.84
CA VAL A 103 4.13 -22.27 9.40
C VAL A 103 3.76 -20.79 9.23
N ALA A 104 4.68 -19.87 9.51
CA ALA A 104 4.44 -18.43 9.39
C ALA A 104 4.15 -18.03 7.92
N GLU A 105 4.92 -18.54 6.96
CA GLU A 105 4.71 -18.25 5.54
C GLU A 105 3.42 -18.87 5.02
N ASN A 106 3.10 -20.11 5.39
CA ASN A 106 1.84 -20.74 5.03
C ASN A 106 0.65 -19.96 5.61
N LEU A 107 0.72 -19.50 6.86
CA LEU A 107 -0.33 -18.65 7.45
C LEU A 107 -0.52 -17.34 6.67
N ALA A 108 0.57 -16.71 6.20
CA ALA A 108 0.48 -15.50 5.40
C ALA A 108 -0.19 -15.78 4.05
N ARG A 109 0.23 -16.84 3.35
CA ARG A 109 -0.34 -17.26 2.05
C ARG A 109 -1.82 -17.61 2.18
N ASP A 110 -2.18 -18.46 3.13
CA ASP A 110 -3.56 -18.92 3.34
C ASP A 110 -4.50 -17.75 3.70
N ARG A 111 -4.03 -16.85 4.57
CA ARG A 111 -4.81 -15.68 4.96
C ARG A 111 -4.99 -14.71 3.80
N MET A 112 -3.94 -14.47 3.01
CA MET A 112 -4.04 -13.64 1.82
C MET A 112 -5.03 -14.21 0.81
N CYS A 113 -4.95 -15.52 0.53
CA CYS A 113 -5.92 -16.20 -0.33
C CYS A 113 -7.37 -16.02 0.19
N ARG A 114 -7.59 -16.13 1.50
CA ARG A 114 -8.93 -15.93 2.09
C ARG A 114 -9.42 -14.49 2.01
N VAL A 115 -8.52 -13.52 2.25
CA VAL A 115 -8.87 -12.08 2.21
C VAL A 115 -9.33 -11.66 0.82
N PHE A 116 -8.67 -12.15 -0.22
CA PHE A 116 -8.93 -11.72 -1.60
C PHE A 116 -9.72 -12.72 -2.45
N GLY A 117 -9.95 -13.93 -1.95
CA GLY A 117 -10.55 -15.02 -2.75
C GLY A 117 -9.59 -15.59 -3.81
N ALA A 118 -8.27 -15.46 -3.61
CA ALA A 118 -7.26 -15.94 -4.55
C ALA A 118 -7.02 -17.44 -4.42
N GLU A 119 -6.65 -18.08 -5.53
CA GLU A 119 -6.28 -19.51 -5.54
C GLU A 119 -4.86 -19.76 -5.04
N HIS A 120 -3.94 -18.81 -5.32
CA HIS A 120 -2.55 -18.83 -4.88
C HIS A 120 -2.08 -17.44 -4.50
N ALA A 121 -1.17 -17.39 -3.54
CA ALA A 121 -0.49 -16.16 -3.12
C ALA A 121 1.00 -16.43 -2.89
N ASN A 122 1.85 -15.55 -3.43
CA ASN A 122 3.27 -15.46 -3.08
C ASN A 122 3.49 -14.22 -2.21
N VAL A 123 3.94 -14.42 -0.98
CA VAL A 123 4.13 -13.36 0.03
C VAL A 123 5.59 -12.96 0.22
N GLN A 124 6.51 -13.52 -0.56
CA GLN A 124 7.95 -13.24 -0.44
C GLN A 124 8.42 -11.92 -1.06
N PRO A 125 7.75 -11.27 -2.04
CA PRO A 125 8.24 -10.02 -2.59
C PRO A 125 8.53 -8.97 -1.50
N HIS A 126 9.75 -8.38 -1.56
CA HIS A 126 10.21 -7.40 -0.56
C HIS A 126 9.50 -6.05 -0.72
N SER A 127 9.01 -5.75 -1.92
CA SER A 127 8.26 -4.52 -2.23
C SER A 127 7.28 -4.75 -3.37
N GLY A 128 6.35 -3.80 -3.59
CA GLY A 128 5.46 -3.81 -4.74
C GLY A 128 6.21 -3.76 -6.08
N SER A 129 7.28 -2.98 -6.19
CA SER A 129 8.10 -2.94 -7.40
C SER A 129 8.74 -4.28 -7.71
N GLN A 130 9.21 -5.01 -6.70
CA GLN A 130 9.77 -6.37 -6.90
C GLN A 130 8.67 -7.39 -7.23
N ALA A 131 7.46 -7.22 -6.69
CA ALA A 131 6.32 -8.04 -7.10
C ALA A 131 6.00 -7.84 -8.60
N ASN A 132 5.92 -6.59 -9.07
CA ASN A 132 5.71 -6.28 -10.48
C ASN A 132 6.83 -6.83 -11.36
N GLN A 133 8.09 -6.62 -10.96
CA GLN A 133 9.26 -7.13 -11.69
C GLN A 133 9.25 -8.65 -11.79
N ALA A 134 8.85 -9.36 -10.72
CA ALA A 134 8.74 -10.81 -10.74
C ALA A 134 7.70 -11.30 -11.75
N VAL A 135 6.56 -10.61 -11.86
CA VAL A 135 5.55 -10.92 -12.88
C VAL A 135 6.09 -10.65 -14.29
N TYR A 136 6.74 -9.51 -14.52
CA TYR A 136 7.35 -9.23 -15.83
C TYR A 136 8.40 -10.28 -16.18
N PHE A 137 9.27 -10.63 -15.25
CA PHE A 137 10.32 -11.63 -15.47
C PHE A 137 9.75 -13.03 -15.70
N ALA A 138 8.57 -13.35 -15.15
CA ALA A 138 7.90 -14.62 -15.34
C ALA A 138 7.39 -14.83 -16.77
N TYR A 139 6.91 -13.77 -17.42
CA TYR A 139 6.14 -13.88 -18.66
C TYR A 139 6.72 -13.13 -19.86
N LEU A 140 7.70 -12.24 -19.65
CA LEU A 140 8.20 -11.36 -20.69
C LEU A 140 9.68 -11.58 -20.96
N GLY A 141 10.05 -11.53 -22.25
CA GLY A 141 11.41 -11.45 -22.71
C GLY A 141 11.92 -10.00 -22.82
N TYR A 142 13.22 -9.84 -23.04
CA TYR A 142 13.82 -8.53 -23.27
C TYR A 142 13.20 -7.83 -24.48
N LYS A 143 12.80 -6.56 -24.32
CA LYS A 143 12.12 -5.74 -25.34
C LYS A 143 10.67 -6.15 -25.66
N ASP A 144 10.07 -7.09 -24.93
CA ASP A 144 8.63 -7.31 -25.07
C ASP A 144 7.86 -6.03 -24.73
N ARG A 145 6.69 -5.89 -25.35
CA ARG A 145 5.86 -4.68 -25.24
C ARG A 145 4.94 -4.77 -24.02
N ILE A 146 4.97 -3.72 -23.24
CA ILE A 146 4.03 -3.49 -22.12
C ILE A 146 3.18 -2.27 -22.46
N LEU A 147 1.88 -2.39 -22.29
CA LEU A 147 0.94 -1.27 -22.29
C LEU A 147 0.51 -0.97 -20.86
N SER A 148 0.74 0.25 -20.39
CA SER A 148 0.51 0.64 -18.99
C SER A 148 0.08 2.09 -18.87
N GLN A 149 -0.48 2.48 -17.71
CA GLN A 149 -0.83 3.87 -17.46
C GLN A 149 0.41 4.76 -17.36
N SER A 150 0.36 5.93 -18.01
CA SER A 150 1.43 6.94 -17.93
C SER A 150 1.66 7.40 -16.49
N LEU A 151 2.94 7.54 -16.11
CA LEU A 151 3.33 8.04 -14.79
C LEU A 151 2.73 9.43 -14.49
N THR A 152 2.71 10.32 -15.49
CA THR A 152 2.18 11.69 -15.36
C THR A 152 0.66 11.73 -15.24
N GLN A 153 -0.02 10.64 -15.55
CA GLN A 153 -1.48 10.52 -15.51
C GLN A 153 -1.96 9.44 -14.54
N GLY A 154 -1.18 9.17 -13.52
CA GLY A 154 -1.58 8.32 -12.39
C GLY A 154 -0.90 6.96 -12.30
N GLY A 155 -0.07 6.55 -13.27
CA GLY A 155 0.68 5.29 -13.23
C GLY A 155 1.74 5.25 -12.11
N HIS A 156 2.43 4.12 -11.99
CA HIS A 156 3.53 3.94 -11.04
C HIS A 156 4.88 3.85 -11.76
N LEU A 157 5.98 4.18 -11.07
CA LEU A 157 7.34 4.08 -11.64
C LEU A 157 7.63 2.70 -12.24
N SER A 158 7.22 1.63 -11.56
CA SER A 158 7.42 0.25 -12.02
C SER A 158 6.48 -0.18 -13.16
N HIS A 159 5.58 0.68 -13.63
CA HIS A 159 4.74 0.43 -14.79
C HIS A 159 5.41 0.84 -16.11
N GLY A 160 6.69 1.26 -16.08
CA GLY A 160 7.44 1.51 -17.32
C GLY A 160 8.13 2.87 -17.38
N SER A 161 8.29 3.58 -16.27
CA SER A 161 9.06 4.82 -16.26
C SER A 161 10.48 4.60 -16.83
N PRO A 162 11.00 5.49 -17.69
CA PRO A 162 12.33 5.36 -18.30
C PRO A 162 13.49 5.27 -17.30
N VAL A 163 13.29 5.81 -16.08
CA VAL A 163 14.30 5.74 -15.02
C VAL A 163 14.22 4.44 -14.21
N ASN A 164 13.14 3.66 -14.38
CA ASN A 164 12.94 2.38 -13.72
C ASN A 164 13.51 1.23 -14.57
N ILE A 165 13.85 0.11 -13.93
CA ILE A 165 14.30 -1.10 -14.62
C ILE A 165 13.29 -1.55 -15.68
N THR A 166 11.99 -1.42 -15.42
CA THR A 166 10.93 -1.80 -16.35
C THR A 166 11.04 -1.02 -17.66
N GLY A 167 11.16 0.30 -17.60
CA GLY A 167 11.31 1.14 -18.80
C GLY A 167 12.65 0.97 -19.52
N ARG A 168 13.68 0.44 -18.85
CA ARG A 168 14.98 0.13 -19.47
C ARG A 168 15.02 -1.25 -20.12
N TRP A 169 14.22 -2.18 -19.63
CA TRP A 169 14.26 -3.59 -20.02
C TRP A 169 13.23 -3.93 -21.10
N TYR A 170 12.05 -3.30 -21.04
CA TYR A 170 10.91 -3.57 -21.92
C TYR A 170 10.59 -2.40 -22.86
N SER A 171 9.83 -2.65 -23.90
CA SER A 171 9.29 -1.63 -24.80
C SER A 171 7.96 -1.12 -24.26
N ILE A 172 7.96 0.08 -23.71
CA ILE A 172 6.79 0.60 -23.01
C ILE A 172 5.94 1.48 -23.90
N PHE A 173 4.64 1.25 -23.84
CA PHE A 173 3.60 2.09 -24.42
C PHE A 173 2.67 2.54 -23.30
N HIS A 174 2.19 3.77 -23.36
CA HIS A 174 1.38 4.33 -22.30
C HIS A 174 -0.01 4.68 -22.79
N TYR A 175 -1.03 4.29 -22.03
CA TYR A 175 -2.34 4.89 -22.09
C TYR A 175 -2.45 5.99 -21.03
N GLY A 176 -3.42 6.88 -21.21
CA GLY A 176 -3.72 7.97 -20.29
C GLY A 176 -5.18 7.98 -19.88
N VAL A 177 -5.61 9.12 -19.38
CA VAL A 177 -7.00 9.43 -19.14
C VAL A 177 -7.54 10.32 -20.27
N ASP A 178 -8.84 10.29 -20.47
CA ASP A 178 -9.52 11.23 -21.38
C ASP A 178 -9.29 12.68 -20.92
N PRO A 179 -8.93 13.60 -21.82
CA PRO A 179 -8.53 14.95 -21.43
C PRO A 179 -9.69 15.83 -20.92
N GLU A 180 -10.95 15.48 -21.22
CA GLU A 180 -12.13 16.25 -20.80
C GLU A 180 -12.70 15.73 -19.48
N THR A 181 -12.84 14.41 -19.35
CA THR A 181 -13.41 13.77 -18.18
C THR A 181 -12.38 13.43 -17.11
N GLU A 182 -11.09 13.37 -17.50
CA GLU A 182 -9.96 12.95 -16.65
C GLU A 182 -10.13 11.53 -16.08
N THR A 183 -10.90 10.70 -16.80
CA THR A 183 -11.14 9.29 -16.46
C THR A 183 -10.58 8.36 -17.54
N LEU A 184 -10.43 7.07 -17.22
CA LEU A 184 -9.97 6.06 -18.17
C LEU A 184 -10.99 5.88 -19.29
N ASP A 185 -10.56 6.02 -20.55
CA ASP A 185 -11.32 5.70 -21.75
C ASP A 185 -10.94 4.29 -22.23
N TYR A 186 -11.78 3.31 -21.92
CA TYR A 186 -11.53 1.91 -22.26
C TYR A 186 -11.58 1.65 -23.77
N ALA A 187 -12.34 2.43 -24.54
CA ALA A 187 -12.37 2.30 -26.00
C ALA A 187 -11.05 2.76 -26.61
N ALA A 188 -10.53 3.91 -26.17
CA ALA A 188 -9.23 4.39 -26.61
C ALA A 188 -8.08 3.45 -26.18
N ILE A 189 -8.20 2.80 -25.01
CA ILE A 189 -7.23 1.80 -24.53
C ILE A 189 -7.28 0.54 -25.42
N ASP A 190 -8.47 0.07 -25.83
CA ASP A 190 -8.63 -1.08 -26.75
C ASP A 190 -8.00 -0.78 -28.13
N ASP A 191 -8.29 0.38 -28.69
CA ASP A 191 -7.70 0.80 -29.97
C ASP A 191 -6.17 0.84 -29.89
N LEU A 192 -5.62 1.38 -28.80
CA LEU A 192 -4.18 1.43 -28.58
C LEU A 192 -3.59 0.02 -28.39
N ALA A 193 -4.27 -0.87 -27.67
CA ALA A 193 -3.83 -2.25 -27.49
C ALA A 193 -3.79 -3.01 -28.82
N ARG A 194 -4.79 -2.83 -29.68
CA ARG A 194 -4.82 -3.43 -31.04
C ARG A 194 -3.68 -2.91 -31.93
N MET A 195 -3.32 -1.64 -31.79
CA MET A 195 -2.21 -1.02 -32.53
C MET A 195 -0.86 -1.55 -32.02
N VAL A 196 -0.66 -1.55 -30.71
CA VAL A 196 0.61 -1.89 -30.06
C VAL A 196 0.86 -3.40 -30.03
N ARG A 197 -0.19 -4.19 -29.87
CA ARG A 197 -0.12 -5.64 -29.63
C ARG A 197 0.87 -6.00 -28.51
N PRO A 198 0.63 -5.54 -27.26
CA PRO A 198 1.52 -5.80 -26.15
C PRO A 198 1.50 -7.28 -25.76
N GLN A 199 2.54 -7.75 -25.11
CA GLN A 199 2.57 -9.05 -24.44
C GLN A 199 1.94 -8.99 -23.05
N MET A 200 1.92 -7.78 -22.46
CA MET A 200 1.26 -7.56 -21.16
C MET A 200 0.58 -6.20 -21.12
N ILE A 201 -0.62 -6.16 -20.56
CA ILE A 201 -1.32 -4.93 -20.17
C ILE A 201 -1.27 -4.82 -18.65
N VAL A 202 -0.82 -3.66 -18.17
CA VAL A 202 -0.75 -3.36 -16.72
C VAL A 202 -1.81 -2.33 -16.39
N CYS A 203 -2.75 -2.69 -15.53
CA CYS A 203 -3.78 -1.82 -15.00
C CYS A 203 -3.58 -1.57 -13.49
N GLY A 204 -4.18 -0.50 -12.98
CA GLY A 204 -3.95 -0.04 -11.62
C GLY A 204 -3.10 1.23 -11.57
N ALA A 205 -3.26 2.01 -10.52
CA ALA A 205 -2.73 3.36 -10.45
C ALA A 205 -2.22 3.73 -9.05
N SER A 206 -1.29 4.69 -9.03
CA SER A 206 -0.80 5.36 -7.82
C SER A 206 -1.55 6.66 -7.51
N ALA A 207 -2.14 7.28 -8.53
CA ALA A 207 -2.81 8.57 -8.45
C ALA A 207 -3.98 8.63 -9.43
N TYR A 208 -5.00 7.81 -9.17
CA TYR A 208 -6.25 7.80 -9.92
C TYR A 208 -7.42 7.72 -8.92
N PRO A 209 -8.27 8.74 -8.84
CA PRO A 209 -9.28 8.84 -7.79
C PRO A 209 -10.58 8.08 -8.09
N ARG A 210 -10.75 7.54 -9.29
CA ARG A 210 -11.97 6.86 -9.71
C ARG A 210 -11.85 5.34 -9.65
N GLU A 211 -12.98 4.68 -9.77
CA GLU A 211 -13.05 3.22 -9.85
C GLU A 211 -12.43 2.74 -11.17
N ILE A 212 -11.77 1.56 -11.12
CA ILE A 212 -11.13 0.92 -12.28
C ILE A 212 -11.97 -0.30 -12.66
N ASP A 213 -12.37 -0.41 -13.92
CA ASP A 213 -13.02 -1.61 -14.45
C ASP A 213 -11.95 -2.62 -14.91
N PHE A 214 -11.62 -3.55 -14.02
CA PHE A 214 -10.66 -4.61 -14.30
C PHE A 214 -11.16 -5.62 -15.33
N ARG A 215 -12.48 -5.79 -15.46
CA ARG A 215 -13.07 -6.68 -16.47
C ARG A 215 -12.84 -6.12 -17.87
N ALA A 216 -13.06 -4.82 -18.07
CA ALA A 216 -12.74 -4.17 -19.34
C ALA A 216 -11.27 -4.34 -19.72
N PHE A 217 -10.34 -4.22 -18.77
CA PHE A 217 -8.92 -4.46 -19.03
C PHE A 217 -8.63 -5.92 -19.44
N GLN A 218 -9.25 -6.92 -18.79
CA GLN A 218 -9.07 -8.32 -19.19
C GLN A 218 -9.64 -8.58 -20.59
N GLU A 219 -10.82 -8.08 -20.90
CA GLU A 219 -11.43 -8.20 -22.22
C GLU A 219 -10.55 -7.58 -23.31
N ILE A 220 -9.95 -6.41 -23.06
CA ILE A 220 -8.98 -5.78 -23.97
C ILE A 220 -7.73 -6.67 -24.13
N ALA A 221 -7.20 -7.22 -23.04
CA ALA A 221 -6.05 -8.11 -23.10
C ALA A 221 -6.33 -9.37 -23.92
N ASP A 222 -7.50 -9.97 -23.73
CA ASP A 222 -7.94 -11.17 -24.48
C ASP A 222 -8.02 -10.90 -25.99
N THR A 223 -8.50 -9.71 -26.40
CA THR A 223 -8.62 -9.36 -27.85
C THR A 223 -7.27 -9.32 -28.58
N VAL A 224 -6.18 -9.07 -27.84
CA VAL A 224 -4.82 -8.96 -28.42
C VAL A 224 -3.90 -10.13 -28.03
N GLY A 225 -4.40 -11.06 -27.20
CA GLY A 225 -3.65 -12.21 -26.70
C GLY A 225 -2.56 -11.81 -25.70
N ALA A 226 -2.76 -10.72 -24.96
CA ALA A 226 -1.86 -10.25 -23.91
C ALA A 226 -2.22 -10.86 -22.55
N ARG A 227 -1.24 -10.93 -21.62
CA ARG A 227 -1.51 -11.12 -20.20
C ARG A 227 -2.00 -9.82 -19.58
N CYS A 228 -2.95 -9.90 -18.65
CA CYS A 228 -3.41 -8.75 -17.85
C CYS A 228 -2.86 -8.85 -16.42
N MET A 229 -2.15 -7.80 -15.98
CA MET A 229 -1.66 -7.66 -14.61
C MET A 229 -2.31 -6.45 -13.94
N ALA A 230 -2.98 -6.65 -12.80
CA ALA A 230 -3.51 -5.56 -11.99
C ALA A 230 -2.62 -5.27 -10.79
N ASP A 231 -2.09 -4.06 -10.69
CA ASP A 231 -1.41 -3.55 -9.50
C ASP A 231 -2.41 -2.79 -8.62
N ILE A 232 -2.87 -3.45 -7.56
CA ILE A 232 -3.84 -2.89 -6.60
C ILE A 232 -3.19 -2.28 -5.37
N ALA A 233 -1.89 -1.99 -5.40
CA ALA A 233 -1.15 -1.53 -4.23
C ALA A 233 -1.86 -0.41 -3.45
N HIS A 234 -2.46 0.56 -4.13
CA HIS A 234 -3.16 1.67 -3.49
C HIS A 234 -4.53 1.27 -2.91
N ILE A 235 -5.25 0.42 -3.58
CA ILE A 235 -6.65 0.10 -3.28
C ILE A 235 -6.84 -1.29 -2.65
N ALA A 236 -5.76 -2.01 -2.30
CA ALA A 236 -5.83 -3.39 -1.84
C ALA A 236 -6.79 -3.60 -0.66
N GLY A 237 -6.78 -2.71 0.33
CA GLY A 237 -7.71 -2.77 1.45
C GLY A 237 -9.17 -2.59 1.01
N LEU A 238 -9.42 -1.71 0.04
CA LEU A 238 -10.75 -1.48 -0.50
C LEU A 238 -11.25 -2.67 -1.33
N CYS A 239 -10.38 -3.27 -2.16
CA CYS A 239 -10.69 -4.50 -2.89
C CYS A 239 -10.99 -5.67 -1.94
N ALA A 240 -10.19 -5.85 -0.87
CA ALA A 240 -10.37 -6.89 0.13
C ALA A 240 -11.71 -6.81 0.86
N THR A 241 -12.30 -5.63 0.95
CA THR A 241 -13.55 -5.37 1.72
C THR A 241 -14.76 -5.05 0.87
N GLY A 242 -14.60 -4.99 -0.47
CA GLY A 242 -15.68 -4.72 -1.43
C GLY A 242 -16.06 -3.25 -1.56
N TYR A 243 -15.21 -2.32 -1.12
CA TYR A 243 -15.38 -0.88 -1.35
C TYR A 243 -14.74 -0.39 -2.66
N HIS A 244 -14.06 -1.28 -3.37
CA HIS A 244 -13.62 -1.15 -4.75
C HIS A 244 -13.73 -2.52 -5.42
N ASN A 245 -13.97 -2.56 -6.73
CA ASN A 245 -13.94 -3.80 -7.49
C ASN A 245 -12.63 -4.54 -7.30
N SER A 246 -12.69 -5.86 -7.13
CA SER A 246 -11.50 -6.71 -7.02
C SER A 246 -11.13 -7.29 -8.37
N PRO A 247 -9.85 -7.21 -8.79
CA PRO A 247 -9.38 -7.89 -10.00
C PRO A 247 -9.10 -9.38 -9.79
N VAL A 248 -9.08 -9.88 -8.55
CA VAL A 248 -8.76 -11.28 -8.25
C VAL A 248 -9.84 -12.20 -8.81
N GLY A 249 -9.43 -13.17 -9.64
CA GLY A 249 -10.34 -14.04 -10.39
C GLY A 249 -10.97 -13.39 -11.62
N VAL A 250 -10.56 -12.14 -11.95
CA VAL A 250 -10.98 -11.41 -13.15
C VAL A 250 -9.82 -11.27 -14.12
N VAL A 251 -8.64 -10.84 -13.64
CA VAL A 251 -7.41 -10.72 -14.44
C VAL A 251 -6.44 -11.87 -14.15
N ASP A 252 -5.45 -12.06 -15.02
CA ASP A 252 -4.49 -13.19 -14.90
C ASP A 252 -3.67 -13.11 -13.61
N ILE A 253 -3.06 -11.95 -13.32
CA ILE A 253 -2.16 -11.76 -12.18
C ILE A 253 -2.48 -10.47 -11.46
N VAL A 254 -2.46 -10.52 -10.13
CA VAL A 254 -2.66 -9.36 -9.26
C VAL A 254 -1.45 -9.15 -8.37
N THR A 255 -0.90 -7.95 -8.38
CA THR A 255 0.17 -7.53 -7.48
C THR A 255 -0.32 -6.50 -6.48
N THR A 256 0.32 -6.44 -5.32
CA THR A 256 0.01 -5.44 -4.31
C THR A 256 1.20 -5.12 -3.42
N THR A 257 1.11 -3.99 -2.73
CA THR A 257 1.87 -3.71 -1.50
C THR A 257 1.03 -4.08 -0.28
N THR A 258 1.67 -4.23 0.87
CA THR A 258 0.99 -4.58 2.13
C THR A 258 0.81 -3.40 3.09
N HIS A 259 1.42 -2.23 2.81
CA HIS A 259 1.59 -1.13 3.76
C HIS A 259 0.76 0.14 3.48
N LYS A 260 -0.12 0.14 2.47
CA LYS A 260 -0.98 1.29 2.14
C LYS A 260 -2.37 1.12 2.76
N THR A 261 -3.44 1.07 1.96
CA THR A 261 -4.79 0.81 2.48
C THR A 261 -4.89 -0.53 3.23
N LEU A 262 -4.05 -1.51 2.89
CA LEU A 262 -4.01 -2.81 3.59
C LEU A 262 -3.44 -2.74 5.01
N ARG A 263 -2.77 -1.65 5.39
CA ARG A 263 -2.32 -1.31 6.76
C ARG A 263 -1.40 -2.35 7.39
N GLY A 264 -0.52 -2.97 6.61
CA GLY A 264 0.45 -3.96 7.06
C GLY A 264 1.90 -3.47 6.99
N PRO A 265 2.87 -4.38 7.16
CA PRO A 265 4.29 -4.06 7.05
C PRO A 265 4.65 -3.66 5.61
N ARG A 266 5.73 -2.91 5.44
CA ARG A 266 6.26 -2.61 4.11
C ARG A 266 6.70 -3.89 3.41
N GLY A 267 6.11 -4.16 2.26
CA GLY A 267 6.36 -5.37 1.47
C GLY A 267 5.46 -5.43 0.25
N GLY A 268 5.61 -6.47 -0.56
CA GLY A 268 4.77 -6.79 -1.70
C GLY A 268 4.21 -8.21 -1.62
N ALA A 269 3.25 -8.49 -2.48
CA ALA A 269 2.72 -9.84 -2.67
C ALA A 269 2.12 -9.98 -4.06
N ILE A 270 1.97 -11.22 -4.52
CA ILE A 270 1.40 -11.57 -5.83
C ILE A 270 0.30 -12.60 -5.62
N MET A 271 -0.80 -12.45 -6.34
CA MET A 271 -1.91 -13.41 -6.39
C MET A 271 -2.11 -13.86 -7.83
N CYS A 272 -2.37 -15.12 -8.03
CA CYS A 272 -2.63 -15.71 -9.35
C CYS A 272 -3.45 -17.01 -9.25
N SER A 273 -3.70 -17.63 -10.41
CA SER A 273 -4.28 -18.96 -10.46
C SER A 273 -3.32 -20.02 -9.90
N LYS A 274 -3.83 -21.23 -9.63
CA LYS A 274 -2.98 -22.38 -9.29
C LYS A 274 -2.09 -22.82 -10.46
N GLU A 275 -2.53 -22.57 -11.69
CA GLU A 275 -1.79 -22.91 -12.90
C GLU A 275 -0.54 -22.01 -13.03
N ASP A 276 -0.68 -20.71 -12.76
CA ASP A 276 0.42 -19.74 -12.83
C ASP A 276 1.36 -19.81 -11.62
N ALA A 277 0.93 -20.41 -10.50
CA ALA A 277 1.66 -20.45 -9.25
C ALA A 277 3.13 -20.94 -9.38
N PRO A 278 3.44 -22.05 -10.09
CA PRO A 278 4.82 -22.52 -10.22
C PRO A 278 5.72 -21.51 -10.96
N THR A 279 5.17 -20.83 -11.97
CA THR A 279 5.89 -19.82 -12.77
C THR A 279 6.19 -18.58 -11.94
N ILE A 280 5.20 -18.09 -11.21
CA ILE A 280 5.35 -16.93 -10.30
C ILE A 280 6.31 -17.26 -9.16
N ASP A 281 6.14 -18.40 -8.48
CA ASP A 281 7.02 -18.78 -7.37
C ASP A 281 8.47 -18.91 -7.83
N LYS A 282 8.71 -19.55 -8.98
CA LYS A 282 10.07 -19.67 -9.56
C LYS A 282 10.64 -18.30 -9.95
N SER A 283 9.82 -17.37 -10.42
CA SER A 283 10.27 -16.04 -10.79
C SER A 283 10.65 -15.21 -9.56
N VAL A 284 9.90 -15.32 -8.45
CA VAL A 284 10.26 -14.66 -7.19
C VAL A 284 11.52 -15.26 -6.63
N PHE A 285 11.54 -16.56 -6.38
CA PHE A 285 12.71 -17.29 -5.91
C PHE A 285 12.91 -18.59 -6.73
N PRO A 286 14.08 -18.82 -7.28
CA PRO A 286 15.33 -18.06 -7.18
C PRO A 286 15.50 -16.96 -8.25
N GLY A 287 14.46 -16.63 -9.04
CA GLY A 287 14.58 -15.77 -10.20
C GLY A 287 15.04 -14.35 -9.87
N MET A 288 14.41 -13.69 -8.91
CA MET A 288 14.65 -12.28 -8.59
C MET A 288 15.17 -12.03 -7.18
N GLN A 289 14.84 -12.89 -6.22
CA GLN A 289 15.19 -12.74 -4.81
C GLN A 289 15.94 -13.95 -4.29
N GLY A 290 16.70 -13.76 -3.19
CA GLY A 290 17.28 -14.80 -2.36
C GLY A 290 16.46 -15.00 -1.10
N GLY A 291 17.09 -14.88 0.09
CA GLY A 291 16.45 -15.09 1.38
C GLY A 291 15.25 -14.17 1.63
N PRO A 292 14.08 -14.73 1.94
CA PRO A 292 12.89 -13.93 2.26
C PRO A 292 13.04 -13.27 3.63
N LEU A 293 12.35 -12.12 3.82
CA LEU A 293 12.32 -11.40 5.09
C LEU A 293 11.27 -12.03 6.02
N MET A 294 11.65 -13.05 6.78
CA MET A 294 10.71 -13.87 7.54
C MET A 294 9.97 -13.13 8.64
N HIS A 295 10.58 -12.12 9.27
CA HIS A 295 9.91 -11.20 10.21
C HIS A 295 8.84 -10.36 9.53
N ILE A 296 9.06 -9.94 8.29
CA ILE A 296 8.06 -9.22 7.49
C ILE A 296 6.94 -10.17 7.02
N ILE A 297 7.27 -11.42 6.66
CA ILE A 297 6.25 -12.43 6.30
C ILE A 297 5.36 -12.73 7.51
N ALA A 298 5.93 -12.87 8.72
CA ALA A 298 5.16 -13.02 9.94
C ALA A 298 4.23 -11.81 10.18
N ALA A 299 4.75 -10.59 9.98
CA ALA A 299 3.95 -9.37 10.08
C ALA A 299 2.85 -9.27 8.99
N LYS A 300 3.11 -9.74 7.76
CA LYS A 300 2.08 -9.89 6.71
C LYS A 300 0.97 -10.86 7.17
N ALA A 301 1.34 -11.97 7.82
CA ALA A 301 0.35 -12.91 8.35
C ALA A 301 -0.55 -12.26 9.42
N VAL A 302 -0.02 -11.36 10.26
CA VAL A 302 -0.81 -10.56 11.21
C VAL A 302 -1.73 -9.59 10.47
N CYS A 303 -1.20 -8.82 9.55
CA CYS A 303 -1.95 -7.88 8.72
C CYS A 303 -3.15 -8.54 8.03
N PHE A 304 -2.94 -9.68 7.37
CA PHE A 304 -4.03 -10.40 6.69
C PHE A 304 -5.05 -10.98 7.68
N LYS A 305 -4.65 -11.32 8.90
CA LYS A 305 -5.59 -11.68 9.95
C LYS A 305 -6.47 -10.50 10.38
N GLU A 306 -5.89 -9.32 10.50
CA GLU A 306 -6.63 -8.08 10.77
C GLU A 306 -7.61 -7.78 9.64
N ALA A 307 -7.18 -7.91 8.38
CA ALA A 307 -7.99 -7.67 7.19
C ALA A 307 -9.24 -8.57 7.08
N MET A 308 -9.27 -9.72 7.76
CA MET A 308 -10.44 -10.60 7.83
C MET A 308 -11.47 -10.18 8.88
N THR A 309 -11.21 -9.14 9.67
CA THR A 309 -12.12 -8.73 10.76
C THR A 309 -13.21 -7.78 10.28
N PRO A 310 -14.42 -7.81 10.91
CA PRO A 310 -15.46 -6.81 10.64
C PRO A 310 -14.97 -5.36 10.87
N ALA A 311 -14.18 -5.13 11.90
CA ALA A 311 -13.61 -3.82 12.20
C ALA A 311 -12.74 -3.26 11.06
N TYR A 312 -12.00 -4.13 10.37
CA TYR A 312 -11.22 -3.71 9.20
C TYR A 312 -12.12 -3.32 8.01
N LYS A 313 -13.24 -4.02 7.81
CA LYS A 313 -14.24 -3.66 6.80
C LYS A 313 -14.86 -2.28 7.11
N GLU A 314 -15.22 -2.04 8.37
CA GLU A 314 -15.73 -0.73 8.81
C GLU A 314 -14.68 0.37 8.59
N TYR A 315 -13.42 0.11 8.90
CA TYR A 315 -12.31 1.02 8.65
C TYR A 315 -12.18 1.39 7.17
N CYS A 316 -12.22 0.42 6.25
CA CYS A 316 -12.16 0.68 4.82
C CYS A 316 -13.37 1.48 4.32
N GLY A 317 -14.57 1.20 4.84
CA GLY A 317 -15.76 2.02 4.56
C GLY A 317 -15.63 3.46 5.05
N GLN A 318 -15.01 3.64 6.22
CA GLN A 318 -14.76 4.98 6.76
C GLN A 318 -13.72 5.75 5.92
N ILE A 319 -12.69 5.10 5.39
CA ILE A 319 -11.74 5.73 4.45
C ILE A 319 -12.48 6.40 3.28
N VAL A 320 -13.38 5.67 2.63
CA VAL A 320 -14.11 6.19 1.47
C VAL A 320 -15.05 7.33 1.86
N LYS A 321 -15.75 7.22 2.99
CA LYS A 321 -16.60 8.30 3.51
C LYS A 321 -15.76 9.55 3.80
N ASN A 322 -14.64 9.40 4.45
CA ASN A 322 -13.71 10.46 4.78
C ASN A 322 -13.18 11.15 3.52
N SER A 323 -12.78 10.38 2.51
CA SER A 323 -12.29 10.91 1.24
C SER A 323 -13.36 11.73 0.52
N ARG A 324 -14.59 11.22 0.46
CA ARG A 324 -15.74 11.92 -0.16
C ARG A 324 -16.11 13.20 0.59
N ALA A 325 -16.12 13.18 1.93
CA ALA A 325 -16.41 14.36 2.74
C ALA A 325 -15.36 15.46 2.51
N MET A 326 -14.08 15.10 2.51
CA MET A 326 -12.98 16.02 2.22
C MET A 326 -13.08 16.58 0.81
N ALA A 327 -13.28 15.74 -0.21
CA ALA A 327 -13.40 16.14 -1.60
C ALA A 327 -14.54 17.14 -1.81
N ARG A 328 -15.71 16.90 -1.21
CA ARG A 328 -16.85 17.81 -1.27
C ARG A 328 -16.51 19.21 -0.76
N VAL A 329 -15.90 19.30 0.42
CA VAL A 329 -15.56 20.60 1.02
C VAL A 329 -14.46 21.32 0.22
N LEU A 330 -13.45 20.59 -0.28
CA LEU A 330 -12.43 21.20 -1.14
C LEU A 330 -13.04 21.81 -2.41
N ALA A 331 -14.01 21.13 -3.03
CA ALA A 331 -14.75 21.67 -4.18
C ALA A 331 -15.64 22.88 -3.80
N GLU A 332 -16.36 22.81 -2.66
CA GLU A 332 -17.15 23.94 -2.12
C GLU A 332 -16.26 25.17 -1.83
N GLU A 333 -15.01 24.94 -1.43
CA GLU A 333 -14.00 25.99 -1.29
C GLU A 333 -13.45 26.51 -2.63
N GLY A 334 -13.90 25.97 -3.76
CA GLY A 334 -13.51 26.42 -5.09
C GLY A 334 -12.12 25.91 -5.52
N LEU A 335 -11.70 24.76 -5.01
CA LEU A 335 -10.51 24.05 -5.49
C LEU A 335 -10.93 23.00 -6.52
N ASP A 336 -10.21 22.95 -7.64
CA ASP A 336 -10.52 22.01 -8.71
C ASP A 336 -10.01 20.60 -8.36
N LEU A 337 -10.90 19.61 -8.53
CA LEU A 337 -10.58 18.19 -8.31
C LEU A 337 -10.43 17.49 -9.65
N VAL A 338 -9.30 16.84 -9.86
CA VAL A 338 -9.11 15.97 -11.03
C VAL A 338 -10.26 14.96 -11.09
N SER A 339 -10.88 14.82 -12.25
CA SER A 339 -12.09 14.02 -12.51
C SER A 339 -13.31 14.38 -11.68
N GLY A 340 -13.35 15.57 -11.07
CA GLY A 340 -14.50 16.10 -10.32
C GLY A 340 -14.77 15.42 -8.97
N GLY A 341 -13.85 14.58 -8.42
CA GLY A 341 -14.03 13.97 -7.09
C GLY A 341 -13.32 12.66 -6.89
N THR A 342 -13.85 11.81 -6.00
CA THR A 342 -13.22 10.52 -5.66
C THR A 342 -14.22 9.41 -5.37
N ASP A 343 -13.86 8.19 -5.76
CA ASP A 343 -14.57 6.94 -5.44
C ASP A 343 -13.81 6.10 -4.40
N ASN A 344 -12.54 6.45 -4.11
CA ASN A 344 -11.66 5.64 -3.27
C ASN A 344 -11.05 6.44 -2.09
N HIS A 345 -9.79 6.19 -1.74
CA HIS A 345 -9.10 6.73 -0.58
C HIS A 345 -8.27 7.99 -0.86
N LEU A 346 -8.17 8.42 -2.11
CA LEU A 346 -7.33 9.54 -2.53
C LEU A 346 -8.10 10.59 -3.31
N ILE A 347 -7.60 11.81 -3.24
CA ILE A 347 -8.09 12.99 -3.94
C ILE A 347 -6.91 13.58 -4.68
N LEU A 348 -7.13 14.05 -5.90
CA LEU A 348 -6.16 14.84 -6.65
C LEU A 348 -6.69 16.26 -6.81
N LEU A 349 -5.93 17.25 -6.33
CA LEU A 349 -6.20 18.66 -6.56
C LEU A 349 -5.44 19.14 -7.78
N ASP A 350 -6.11 19.86 -8.66
CA ASP A 350 -5.53 20.69 -9.70
C ASP A 350 -5.37 22.12 -9.16
N LEU A 351 -4.12 22.60 -9.09
CA LEU A 351 -3.81 23.94 -8.58
C LEU A 351 -3.67 24.99 -9.70
N THR A 352 -3.86 24.62 -10.97
CA THR A 352 -3.71 25.55 -12.11
C THR A 352 -4.75 26.66 -12.08
N GLY A 353 -5.95 26.41 -11.54
CA GLY A 353 -6.97 27.41 -11.30
C GLY A 353 -6.70 28.34 -10.10
N VAL A 354 -5.75 27.96 -9.23
CA VAL A 354 -5.39 28.72 -8.04
C VAL A 354 -4.25 29.69 -8.38
N SER A 355 -4.58 30.91 -8.67
CA SER A 355 -3.59 31.91 -9.08
C SER A 355 -3.81 33.27 -8.40
N ALA A 356 -2.71 34.03 -8.21
CA ALA A 356 -2.73 35.44 -7.92
C ALA A 356 -1.67 36.12 -8.78
N ASN A 357 -1.93 37.34 -9.24
CA ASN A 357 -1.00 38.13 -10.07
C ASN A 357 -0.49 37.40 -11.33
N HIS A 358 -1.33 36.56 -11.94
CA HIS A 358 -1.00 35.75 -13.13
C HIS A 358 0.05 34.63 -12.91
N GLU A 359 0.42 34.31 -11.67
CA GLU A 359 1.28 33.19 -11.34
C GLU A 359 0.45 32.03 -10.74
N HIS A 360 0.50 30.86 -11.34
CA HIS A 360 -0.15 29.66 -10.82
C HIS A 360 0.58 29.12 -9.58
N LEU A 361 -0.19 28.60 -8.63
CA LEU A 361 0.36 27.89 -7.48
C LEU A 361 0.91 26.53 -7.92
N THR A 362 2.16 26.24 -7.57
CA THR A 362 2.76 24.92 -7.87
C THR A 362 2.49 23.91 -6.76
N GLY A 363 2.48 22.62 -7.12
CA GLY A 363 2.37 21.54 -6.16
C GLY A 363 3.47 21.58 -5.09
N LEU A 364 4.71 21.91 -5.48
CA LEU A 364 5.84 22.05 -4.54
C LEU A 364 5.60 23.16 -3.51
N ALA A 365 5.10 24.30 -3.92
CA ALA A 365 4.85 25.41 -2.99
C ALA A 365 3.73 25.06 -2.00
N ALA A 366 2.66 24.42 -2.49
CA ALA A 366 1.54 23.99 -1.67
C ALA A 366 1.93 22.85 -0.70
N GLU A 367 2.67 21.84 -1.17
CA GLU A 367 3.24 20.75 -0.35
C GLU A 367 4.09 21.33 0.81
N THR A 368 4.96 22.28 0.50
CA THR A 368 5.85 22.91 1.49
C THR A 368 5.05 23.67 2.56
N ALA A 369 4.11 24.50 2.15
CA ALA A 369 3.32 25.32 3.07
C ALA A 369 2.40 24.47 3.97
N LEU A 370 1.76 23.45 3.40
CA LEU A 370 0.93 22.51 4.17
C LEU A 370 1.79 21.70 5.16
N GLY A 371 3.00 21.28 4.75
CA GLY A 371 3.94 20.62 5.63
C GLY A 371 4.35 21.48 6.83
N GLU A 372 4.60 22.78 6.63
CA GLU A 372 4.87 23.74 7.70
C GLU A 372 3.65 23.93 8.62
N ALA A 373 2.43 23.85 8.07
CA ALA A 373 1.19 23.87 8.84
C ALA A 373 0.89 22.52 9.58
N GLY A 374 1.76 21.53 9.44
CA GLY A 374 1.57 20.20 10.07
C GLY A 374 0.65 19.26 9.28
N ILE A 375 0.35 19.55 8.04
CA ILE A 375 -0.45 18.73 7.14
C ILE A 375 0.47 18.15 6.05
N THR A 376 0.80 16.86 6.18
CA THR A 376 1.71 16.18 5.25
C THR A 376 0.92 15.63 4.05
N VAL A 377 1.19 16.17 2.86
CA VAL A 377 0.67 15.73 1.56
C VAL A 377 1.82 15.53 0.60
N ASN A 378 1.56 15.09 -0.64
CA ASN A 378 2.59 15.12 -1.66
C ASN A 378 2.14 15.89 -2.91
N LYS A 379 3.08 16.65 -3.51
CA LYS A 379 2.91 17.17 -4.86
C LYS A 379 2.72 16.03 -5.85
N ASN A 380 1.88 16.25 -6.84
CA ASN A 380 1.54 15.25 -7.84
C ASN A 380 1.33 15.89 -9.20
N THR A 381 1.69 15.17 -10.26
CA THR A 381 1.31 15.57 -11.61
C THR A 381 -0.21 15.45 -11.78
N ILE A 382 -0.76 16.30 -12.62
CA ILE A 382 -2.16 16.26 -13.03
C ILE A 382 -2.27 15.82 -14.50
N PRO A 383 -3.43 15.40 -14.98
CA PRO A 383 -3.65 15.29 -16.42
C PRO A 383 -3.29 16.61 -17.11
N ARG A 384 -2.63 16.55 -18.27
CA ARG A 384 -2.13 17.76 -18.99
C ARG A 384 -1.02 18.52 -18.25
N GLU A 385 -0.21 17.85 -17.41
CA GLU A 385 0.91 18.45 -16.71
C GLU A 385 1.94 19.08 -17.64
N HIS A 386 2.31 20.33 -17.37
CA HIS A 386 3.31 21.09 -18.13
C HIS A 386 4.59 21.37 -17.36
N LEU A 387 4.57 21.15 -16.03
CA LEU A 387 5.71 21.37 -15.15
C LEU A 387 6.54 20.09 -15.00
N SER A 388 7.76 20.26 -14.49
CA SER A 388 8.62 19.12 -14.20
C SER A 388 8.06 18.28 -13.04
N PRO A 389 8.36 16.98 -12.97
CA PRO A 389 7.95 16.12 -11.87
C PRO A 389 8.43 16.56 -10.46
N PHE A 390 9.40 17.47 -10.40
CA PHE A 390 9.91 18.04 -9.14
C PHE A 390 9.13 19.24 -8.66
N VAL A 391 8.30 19.85 -9.52
CA VAL A 391 7.50 21.05 -9.23
C VAL A 391 6.02 20.72 -9.21
N THR A 392 5.49 20.16 -10.28
CA THR A 392 4.09 19.74 -10.51
C THR A 392 3.03 20.82 -10.34
N SER A 393 1.84 20.54 -10.85
CA SER A 393 0.70 21.47 -10.78
C SER A 393 -0.39 21.02 -9.83
N GLY A 394 -0.24 19.89 -9.14
CA GLY A 394 -1.26 19.34 -8.26
C GLY A 394 -0.75 18.81 -6.93
N LEU A 395 -1.71 18.41 -6.10
CA LEU A 395 -1.51 17.70 -4.84
C LEU A 395 -2.27 16.39 -4.84
N ARG A 396 -1.67 15.36 -4.24
CA ARG A 396 -2.37 14.12 -3.88
C ARG A 396 -2.59 14.07 -2.38
N ILE A 397 -3.83 13.83 -1.99
CA ILE A 397 -4.28 13.76 -0.60
C ILE A 397 -4.95 12.41 -0.38
N GLY A 398 -4.74 11.78 0.77
CA GLY A 398 -5.36 10.51 1.12
C GLY A 398 -5.80 10.44 2.57
N THR A 399 -6.78 9.60 2.84
CA THR A 399 -7.43 9.51 4.15
C THR A 399 -7.12 8.26 4.99
N PRO A 400 -6.28 7.28 4.55
CA PRO A 400 -6.07 6.05 5.32
C PRO A 400 -5.48 6.30 6.71
N THR A 401 -4.45 7.12 6.85
CA THR A 401 -3.76 7.36 8.13
C THR A 401 -4.65 8.07 9.15
N VAL A 402 -5.32 9.14 8.75
CA VAL A 402 -6.23 9.89 9.65
C VAL A 402 -7.44 9.03 10.04
N THR A 403 -7.91 8.15 9.16
CA THR A 403 -8.96 7.17 9.47
C THR A 403 -8.45 6.13 10.47
N SER A 404 -7.20 5.66 10.34
CA SER A 404 -6.57 4.75 11.32
C SER A 404 -6.46 5.37 12.72
N ARG A 405 -6.35 6.70 12.81
CA ARG A 405 -6.38 7.46 14.06
C ARG A 405 -7.79 7.60 14.65
N GLY A 406 -8.83 7.22 13.92
CA GLY A 406 -10.23 7.30 14.37
C GLY A 406 -10.98 8.57 13.96
N MET A 407 -10.39 9.40 13.10
CA MET A 407 -11.03 10.60 12.55
C MET A 407 -12.12 10.21 11.55
N LYS A 408 -13.19 10.99 11.50
CA LYS A 408 -14.36 10.76 10.65
C LYS A 408 -14.65 11.99 9.79
N GLU A 409 -15.82 12.01 9.16
CA GLU A 409 -16.21 13.01 8.17
C GLU A 409 -16.10 14.46 8.69
N LYS A 410 -16.48 14.70 9.95
CA LYS A 410 -16.40 16.03 10.56
C LYS A 410 -14.98 16.58 10.64
N GLU A 411 -14.03 15.72 11.02
CA GLU A 411 -12.62 16.08 11.05
C GLU A 411 -12.07 16.29 9.62
N MET A 412 -12.57 15.50 8.65
CA MET A 412 -12.18 15.68 7.25
C MET A 412 -12.68 17.00 6.67
N GLU A 413 -13.88 17.44 7.01
CA GLU A 413 -14.41 18.75 6.63
C GLU A 413 -13.54 19.88 7.19
N GLN A 414 -13.16 19.79 8.46
CA GLN A 414 -12.28 20.76 9.10
C GLN A 414 -10.89 20.81 8.44
N ILE A 415 -10.29 19.64 8.18
CA ILE A 415 -8.98 19.54 7.52
C ILE A 415 -9.05 20.11 6.10
N ALA A 416 -10.15 19.86 5.36
CA ALA A 416 -10.34 20.42 4.02
C ALA A 416 -10.38 21.96 4.04
N HIS A 417 -11.08 22.58 5.00
CA HIS A 417 -11.05 24.03 5.20
C HIS A 417 -9.66 24.57 5.50
N TRP A 418 -8.86 23.87 6.32
CA TRP A 418 -7.48 24.26 6.60
C TRP A 418 -6.59 24.20 5.35
N ILE A 419 -6.71 23.11 4.57
CA ILE A 419 -6.00 22.97 3.30
C ILE A 419 -6.35 24.13 2.36
N ALA A 420 -7.63 24.40 2.18
CA ALA A 420 -8.09 25.50 1.33
C ALA A 420 -7.61 26.88 1.83
N THR A 421 -7.62 27.11 3.15
CA THR A 421 -7.15 28.34 3.78
C THR A 421 -5.66 28.57 3.50
N VAL A 422 -4.82 27.58 3.75
CA VAL A 422 -3.37 27.67 3.51
C VAL A 422 -3.09 27.86 2.02
N VAL A 423 -3.71 27.06 1.15
CA VAL A 423 -3.52 27.13 -0.31
C VAL A 423 -3.91 28.50 -0.87
N LYS A 424 -5.05 29.06 -0.46
CA LYS A 424 -5.51 30.38 -0.90
C LYS A 424 -4.64 31.52 -0.35
N ASP A 425 -4.15 31.42 0.88
CA ASP A 425 -3.28 32.43 1.49
C ASP A 425 -1.95 32.52 0.75
N ILE A 426 -1.25 31.40 0.55
CA ILE A 426 0.02 31.37 -0.18
C ILE A 426 -0.15 31.63 -1.68
N ALA A 427 -1.32 31.44 -2.25
CA ALA A 427 -1.60 31.85 -3.63
C ALA A 427 -1.57 33.37 -3.75
N ARG A 428 -2.10 34.10 -2.77
CA ARG A 428 -2.11 35.57 -2.72
C ARG A 428 -0.74 36.16 -2.41
N ASP A 429 -0.04 35.58 -1.43
CA ASP A 429 1.29 36.01 -1.01
C ASP A 429 2.13 34.78 -0.66
N ARG A 430 3.11 34.46 -1.52
CA ARG A 430 4.03 33.31 -1.34
C ARG A 430 4.85 33.37 -0.06
N THR A 431 4.99 34.56 0.54
CA THR A 431 5.74 34.77 1.77
C THR A 431 4.89 34.74 3.03
N SER A 432 3.57 34.67 2.88
CA SER A 432 2.63 34.66 4.01
C SER A 432 2.87 33.45 4.91
N LYS A 433 2.94 33.70 6.21
CA LYS A 433 2.99 32.68 7.26
C LYS A 433 1.75 32.72 8.16
N LYS A 434 0.79 33.60 7.84
CA LYS A 434 -0.39 33.81 8.71
C LYS A 434 -1.22 32.56 8.82
N ALA A 435 -1.78 32.10 7.70
CA ALA A 435 -2.62 30.90 7.67
C ALA A 435 -1.85 29.64 8.11
N ILE A 436 -0.56 29.54 7.74
CA ILE A 436 0.31 28.43 8.14
C ILE A 436 0.39 28.32 9.67
N ASN A 437 0.65 29.43 10.37
CA ASN A 437 0.80 29.43 11.82
C ASN A 437 -0.52 29.18 12.54
N GLU A 438 -1.63 29.81 12.10
CA GLU A 438 -2.96 29.61 12.65
C GLU A 438 -3.40 28.16 12.51
N VAL A 439 -3.28 27.58 11.30
CA VAL A 439 -3.65 26.20 11.02
C VAL A 439 -2.78 25.21 11.80
N ARG A 440 -1.47 25.48 11.95
CA ARG A 440 -0.56 24.61 12.71
C ARG A 440 -0.99 24.40 14.15
N GLU A 441 -1.42 25.47 14.85
CA GLU A 441 -1.91 25.38 16.21
C GLU A 441 -3.19 24.50 16.29
N GLU A 442 -4.10 24.68 15.35
CA GLU A 442 -5.33 23.89 15.27
C GLU A 442 -5.07 22.44 14.91
N VAL A 443 -4.12 22.15 14.02
CA VAL A 443 -3.67 20.79 13.66
C VAL A 443 -3.15 20.06 14.88
N ILE A 444 -2.26 20.69 15.68
CA ILE A 444 -1.74 20.08 16.91
C ILE A 444 -2.88 19.82 17.90
N ALA A 445 -3.81 20.76 18.05
CA ALA A 445 -4.96 20.61 18.94
C ALA A 445 -5.91 19.49 18.48
N LEU A 446 -6.10 19.31 17.18
CA LEU A 446 -6.88 18.18 16.64
C LEU A 446 -6.13 16.86 16.82
N ALA A 447 -4.86 16.82 16.43
CA ALA A 447 -4.03 15.62 16.47
C ALA A 447 -3.92 15.03 17.88
N SER A 448 -3.87 15.90 18.92
CA SER A 448 -3.83 15.47 20.33
C SER A 448 -5.08 14.73 20.81
N LYS A 449 -6.23 14.94 20.16
CA LYS A 449 -7.48 14.21 20.47
C LYS A 449 -7.50 12.80 19.90
N TYR A 450 -6.61 12.50 18.95
CA TYR A 450 -6.50 11.23 18.23
C TYR A 450 -5.06 10.68 18.34
N PRO A 451 -4.60 10.31 19.54
CA PRO A 451 -3.21 9.91 19.76
C PRO A 451 -2.88 8.63 18.98
N LEU A 452 -1.65 8.58 18.45
CA LEU A 452 -1.08 7.37 17.87
C LEU A 452 -0.47 6.52 18.99
N TYR A 453 -0.74 5.22 18.97
CA TYR A 453 -0.18 4.25 19.92
C TYR A 453 -0.30 4.69 21.39
N PRO A 454 -1.49 4.99 21.90
CA PRO A 454 -1.67 5.49 23.27
C PRO A 454 -1.11 4.53 24.33
N GLU A 455 -0.88 3.26 23.97
CA GLU A 455 -0.34 2.21 24.84
C GLU A 455 1.20 2.18 24.85
N VAL A 456 1.86 2.96 23.98
CA VAL A 456 3.31 3.01 23.83
C VAL A 456 3.86 4.37 24.30
N ALA A 457 2.98 5.27 24.69
CA ALA A 457 3.29 6.61 25.17
C ALA A 457 3.77 6.59 26.62
#